data_f187c68448332dd572c51a2eb6c8f432
#
_entry.id   f187c68448332dd572c51a2eb6c8f432
#
_cell.length_a   1.000
_cell.length_b   1.000
_cell.length_c   1.000
_cell.angle_alpha   90.00
_cell.angle_beta   90.00
_cell.angle_gamma   90.00
#
_symmetry.space_group_name_H-M   'P 1'
#
loop_
_entity.id
_entity.type
_entity.pdbx_description
1 polymer ?
#
loop_
_entity_poly.entity_id
_entity_poly.type
_entity_poly.pdbx_seq_one_letter_code
_entity_poly.pdbx_strand_id
1 'polypeptide(L)'
;MLRDPQADHFERATVLRQLDESMATLEWAVSLVPEGWSHRAPDGKMSSEEDAWSVSMNLAHLVLYEERLPTAVLESLVAGGNGLTGLSREPSAFEEAAVALAAVPLVEILERLREARAKEFALAASFSDSAWVLPATKAWGGFGYGPGLWSPARVLAKSFQHTWEHGNAILRVALFAPRELAEG
;
A
#
# COMPACT_ATOMS: atom_id res chain seq x y z
N MET A 1 -14.30 -4.23 -26.20
CA MET A 1 -13.78 -3.99 -24.84
C MET A 1 -12.29 -3.84 -24.98
N LEU A 2 -11.71 -2.73 -24.52
CA LEU A 2 -10.27 -2.50 -24.64
C LEU A 2 -9.56 -3.33 -23.56
N ARG A 3 -8.57 -4.11 -23.95
CA ARG A 3 -7.73 -4.89 -23.03
C ARG A 3 -6.61 -3.97 -22.47
N ASP A 4 -6.26 -4.12 -21.21
CA ASP A 4 -5.09 -3.47 -20.66
C ASP A 4 -3.84 -4.06 -21.33
N PRO A 5 -3.08 -3.27 -22.11
CA PRO A 5 -1.93 -3.80 -22.87
C PRO A 5 -0.79 -4.26 -21.96
N GLN A 6 -0.80 -3.88 -20.69
CA GLN A 6 0.22 -4.29 -19.72
C GLN A 6 -0.22 -5.48 -18.86
N ALA A 7 -1.50 -5.89 -18.92
CA ALA A 7 -2.03 -6.96 -18.07
C ALA A 7 -1.33 -8.31 -18.30
N ASP A 8 -0.79 -8.56 -19.49
CA ASP A 8 -0.08 -9.81 -19.81
C ASP A 8 1.24 -9.99 -19.02
N HIS A 9 1.76 -8.90 -18.44
CA HIS A 9 2.95 -8.94 -17.59
C HIS A 9 2.63 -9.32 -16.13
N PHE A 10 1.34 -9.37 -15.77
CA PHE A 10 0.89 -9.57 -14.40
C PHE A 10 0.09 -10.87 -14.25
N GLU A 11 0.79 -12.00 -14.35
CA GLU A 11 0.21 -13.31 -14.06
C GLU A 11 -0.35 -13.35 -12.63
N ARG A 12 -1.58 -13.89 -12.47
CA ARG A 12 -2.30 -13.90 -11.20
C ARG A 12 -1.49 -14.52 -10.06
N ALA A 13 -0.95 -15.72 -10.28
CA ALA A 13 -0.18 -16.41 -9.24
C ALA A 13 1.05 -15.61 -8.80
N THR A 14 1.72 -14.97 -9.74
CA THR A 14 2.87 -14.11 -9.46
C THR A 14 2.46 -12.86 -8.69
N VAL A 15 1.39 -12.17 -9.09
CA VAL A 15 0.89 -10.97 -8.40
C VAL A 15 0.48 -11.30 -6.96
N LEU A 16 -0.28 -12.38 -6.76
CA LEU A 16 -0.72 -12.78 -5.41
C LEU A 16 0.46 -13.16 -4.52
N ARG A 17 1.45 -13.90 -5.04
CA ARG A 17 2.67 -14.21 -4.31
C ARG A 17 3.43 -12.94 -3.92
N GLN A 18 3.56 -11.96 -4.81
CA GLN A 18 4.24 -10.69 -4.53
C GLN A 18 3.49 -9.83 -3.50
N LEU A 19 2.16 -9.88 -3.49
CA LEU A 19 1.34 -9.27 -2.46
C LEU A 19 1.66 -9.84 -1.07
N ASP A 20 1.75 -11.16 -0.96
CA ASP A 20 2.09 -11.86 0.29
C ASP A 20 3.52 -11.57 0.73
N GLU A 21 4.49 -11.73 -0.17
CA GLU A 21 5.92 -11.45 0.07
C GLU A 21 6.17 -9.98 0.47
N SER A 22 5.45 -9.02 -0.12
CA SER A 22 5.58 -7.61 0.23
C SER A 22 5.11 -7.33 1.66
N MET A 23 4.04 -7.98 2.09
CA MET A 23 3.55 -7.87 3.47
C MET A 23 4.53 -8.49 4.48
N ALA A 24 5.03 -9.68 4.19
CA ALA A 24 6.03 -10.34 5.03
C ALA A 24 7.33 -9.50 5.16
N THR A 25 7.76 -8.88 4.06
CA THR A 25 8.93 -7.99 4.05
C THR A 25 8.68 -6.74 4.88
N LEU A 26 7.49 -6.14 4.78
CA LEU A 26 7.11 -4.98 5.58
C LEU A 26 7.10 -5.31 7.07
N GLU A 27 6.50 -6.43 7.47
CA GLU A 27 6.44 -6.88 8.85
C GLU A 27 7.84 -7.16 9.41
N TRP A 28 8.70 -7.77 8.61
CA TRP A 28 10.10 -7.96 8.97
C TRP A 28 10.81 -6.62 9.19
N ALA A 29 10.64 -5.65 8.29
CA ALA A 29 11.22 -4.31 8.45
C ALA A 29 10.75 -3.64 9.74
N VAL A 30 9.45 -3.73 10.05
CA VAL A 30 8.87 -3.20 11.30
C VAL A 30 9.47 -3.88 12.52
N SER A 31 9.71 -5.20 12.49
CA SER A 31 10.29 -5.95 13.60
C SER A 31 11.73 -5.55 13.95
N LEU A 32 12.42 -4.89 13.02
CA LEU A 32 13.78 -4.39 13.24
C LEU A 32 13.82 -3.00 13.88
N VAL A 33 12.66 -2.32 13.97
CA VAL A 33 12.60 -0.97 14.54
C VAL A 33 12.80 -1.03 16.05
N PRO A 34 13.76 -0.28 16.60
CA PRO A 34 13.99 -0.27 18.05
C PRO A 34 12.77 0.22 18.83
N GLU A 35 12.63 -0.26 20.05
CA GLU A 35 11.56 0.18 20.95
C GLU A 35 11.57 1.71 21.12
N GLY A 36 10.38 2.32 21.08
CA GLY A 36 10.21 3.77 21.17
C GLY A 36 10.52 4.57 19.91
N TRP A 37 10.90 3.90 18.80
CA TRP A 37 11.24 4.57 17.53
C TRP A 37 10.07 4.62 16.53
N SER A 38 8.99 3.91 16.79
CA SER A 38 7.85 3.80 15.86
C SER A 38 7.23 5.15 15.45
N HIS A 39 7.26 6.14 16.35
CA HIS A 39 6.72 7.49 16.12
C HIS A 39 7.79 8.55 15.84
N ARG A 40 9.06 8.17 15.76
CA ARG A 40 10.15 9.10 15.46
C ARG A 40 10.38 9.15 13.95
N ALA A 41 10.48 10.37 13.42
CA ALA A 41 10.99 10.56 12.07
C ALA A 41 12.51 10.31 12.06
N PRO A 42 13.07 9.78 10.97
CA PRO A 42 14.52 9.70 10.81
C PRO A 42 15.12 11.12 10.82
N ASP A 43 16.31 11.25 11.39
CA ASP A 43 17.00 12.54 11.48
C ASP A 43 17.22 13.15 10.09
N GLY A 44 16.69 14.32 9.91
CA GLY A 44 16.65 15.35 8.88
C GLY A 44 17.64 15.39 7.71
N LYS A 45 18.22 14.28 7.28
CA LYS A 45 19.12 14.19 6.11
C LYS A 45 18.53 13.45 4.92
N MET A 46 17.25 13.13 4.94
CA MET A 46 16.61 12.37 3.89
C MET A 46 15.96 13.30 2.86
N SER A 47 16.04 12.93 1.59
CA SER A 47 15.82 13.83 0.45
C SER A 47 14.38 13.98 0.00
N SER A 48 13.42 13.29 0.61
CA SER A 48 11.99 13.40 0.29
C SER A 48 11.13 13.49 1.56
N GLU A 49 9.94 14.06 1.45
CA GLU A 49 8.99 14.14 2.56
C GLU A 49 8.58 12.75 3.06
N GLU A 50 8.39 11.78 2.17
CA GLU A 50 8.05 10.39 2.50
C GLU A 50 9.20 9.68 3.22
N ASP A 51 10.44 9.98 2.86
CA ASP A 51 11.63 9.47 3.55
C ASP A 51 11.78 10.01 4.98
N ALA A 52 11.11 11.12 5.29
CA ALA A 52 11.08 11.72 6.63
C ALA A 52 9.95 11.20 7.52
N TRP A 53 9.10 10.31 7.02
CA TRP A 53 7.99 9.78 7.81
C TRP A 53 8.45 8.77 8.87
N SER A 54 7.79 8.81 10.01
CA SER A 54 7.95 7.77 11.04
C SER A 54 7.42 6.42 10.54
N VAL A 55 7.78 5.34 11.25
CA VAL A 55 7.25 3.99 10.95
C VAL A 55 5.72 3.98 11.00
N SER A 56 5.13 4.57 12.05
CA SER A 56 3.67 4.67 12.20
C SER A 56 3.03 5.46 11.07
N MET A 57 3.67 6.52 10.59
CA MET A 57 3.16 7.31 9.47
C MET A 57 3.21 6.54 8.15
N ASN A 58 4.29 5.82 7.87
CA ASN A 58 4.39 4.94 6.70
C ASN A 58 3.31 3.87 6.70
N LEU A 59 3.07 3.21 7.84
CA LEU A 59 2.03 2.18 7.97
C LEU A 59 0.62 2.77 7.87
N ALA A 60 0.36 3.91 8.51
CA ALA A 60 -0.93 4.59 8.44
C ALA A 60 -1.28 5.00 7.01
N HIS A 61 -0.29 5.51 6.27
CA HIS A 61 -0.43 5.84 4.86
C HIS A 61 -0.77 4.59 4.04
N LEU A 62 -0.05 3.47 4.24
CA LEU A 62 -0.34 2.21 3.56
C LEU A 62 -1.76 1.71 3.82
N VAL A 63 -2.21 1.69 5.08
CA VAL A 63 -3.58 1.28 5.43
C VAL A 63 -4.61 2.09 4.65
N LEU A 64 -4.50 3.40 4.70
CA LEU A 64 -5.46 4.28 4.02
C LEU A 64 -5.39 4.14 2.50
N TYR A 65 -4.19 3.92 1.97
CA TYR A 65 -4.00 3.65 0.56
C TYR A 65 -4.72 2.36 0.15
N GLU A 66 -4.44 1.23 0.84
CA GLU A 66 -5.02 -0.07 0.52
C GLU A 66 -6.56 -0.07 0.62
N GLU A 67 -7.11 0.55 1.67
CA GLU A 67 -8.56 0.62 1.87
C GLU A 67 -9.26 1.51 0.84
N ARG A 68 -8.69 2.68 0.56
CA ARG A 68 -9.36 3.70 -0.25
C ARG A 68 -9.11 3.53 -1.74
N LEU A 69 -8.05 2.85 -2.14
CA LEU A 69 -7.64 2.75 -3.53
C LEU A 69 -7.77 1.32 -4.08
N PRO A 70 -6.83 0.39 -3.88
CA PRO A 70 -6.94 -0.93 -4.50
C PRO A 70 -8.23 -1.65 -4.09
N THR A 71 -8.53 -1.70 -2.79
CA THR A 71 -9.74 -2.38 -2.30
C THR A 71 -11.02 -1.79 -2.88
N ALA A 72 -11.19 -0.47 -2.81
CA ALA A 72 -12.40 0.19 -3.33
C ALA A 72 -12.55 0.05 -4.85
N VAL A 73 -11.45 0.09 -5.60
CA VAL A 73 -11.45 -0.14 -7.05
C VAL A 73 -11.86 -1.58 -7.36
N LEU A 74 -11.27 -2.56 -6.68
CA LEU A 74 -11.58 -3.98 -6.89
C LEU A 74 -13.04 -4.30 -6.52
N GLU A 75 -13.56 -3.77 -5.41
CA GLU A 75 -14.98 -3.91 -5.03
C GLU A 75 -15.91 -3.36 -6.11
N SER A 76 -15.60 -2.16 -6.62
CA SER A 76 -16.37 -1.56 -7.70
C SER A 76 -16.36 -2.42 -8.95
N LEU A 77 -15.21 -2.99 -9.33
CA LEU A 77 -15.08 -3.88 -10.49
C LEU A 77 -15.85 -5.18 -10.32
N VAL A 78 -15.80 -5.80 -9.13
CA VAL A 78 -16.60 -7.01 -8.82
C VAL A 78 -18.09 -6.73 -8.90
N ALA A 79 -18.53 -5.55 -8.46
CA ALA A 79 -19.92 -5.11 -8.55
C ALA A 79 -20.37 -4.68 -9.98
N GLY A 80 -19.49 -4.82 -10.99
CA GLY A 80 -19.78 -4.41 -12.37
C GLY A 80 -19.67 -2.90 -12.59
N GLY A 81 -19.08 -2.16 -11.66
CA GLY A 81 -18.79 -0.74 -11.77
C GLY A 81 -17.53 -0.45 -12.60
N ASN A 82 -17.11 0.80 -12.62
CA ASN A 82 -15.96 1.27 -13.42
C ASN A 82 -14.68 1.53 -12.59
N GLY A 83 -14.65 1.10 -11.33
CA GLY A 83 -13.51 1.24 -10.45
C GLY A 83 -13.23 2.63 -9.88
N LEU A 84 -14.05 3.64 -10.18
CA LEU A 84 -13.72 5.05 -9.92
C LEU A 84 -14.71 5.79 -9.00
N THR A 85 -15.55 5.10 -8.30
CA THR A 85 -16.58 5.72 -7.48
C THR A 85 -16.07 6.12 -6.10
N GLY A 86 -16.16 7.40 -5.78
CA GLY A 86 -16.15 7.89 -4.39
C GLY A 86 -14.79 8.22 -3.78
N LEU A 87 -13.72 8.22 -4.54
CA LEU A 87 -12.42 8.62 -4.00
C LEU A 87 -12.37 10.14 -3.86
N SER A 88 -12.35 10.61 -2.63
CA SER A 88 -12.02 12.00 -2.35
C SER A 88 -10.62 12.29 -2.90
N ARG A 89 -10.55 13.27 -3.80
CA ARG A 89 -9.29 13.72 -4.39
C ARG A 89 -8.58 14.79 -3.55
N GLU A 90 -9.03 14.98 -2.33
CA GLU A 90 -8.49 15.98 -1.43
C GLU A 90 -7.24 15.42 -0.73
N PRO A 91 -6.02 15.75 -1.17
CA PRO A 91 -4.77 15.27 -0.54
C PRO A 91 -4.73 15.60 0.96
N SER A 92 -5.21 16.78 1.37
CA SER A 92 -5.25 17.22 2.75
C SER A 92 -6.07 16.27 3.65
N ALA A 93 -7.26 15.84 3.19
CA ALA A 93 -8.10 14.91 3.96
C ALA A 93 -7.47 13.52 4.10
N PHE A 94 -6.66 13.10 3.12
CA PHE A 94 -5.91 11.86 3.20
C PHE A 94 -4.77 11.97 4.22
N GLU A 95 -4.02 13.06 4.17
CA GLU A 95 -2.91 13.34 5.08
C GLU A 95 -3.36 13.49 6.52
N GLU A 96 -4.44 14.25 6.77
CA GLU A 96 -5.04 14.38 8.10
C GLU A 96 -5.47 13.03 8.68
N ALA A 97 -6.09 12.17 7.86
CA ALA A 97 -6.48 10.83 8.26
C ALA A 97 -5.26 9.94 8.56
N ALA A 98 -4.17 10.07 7.78
CA ALA A 98 -2.94 9.33 8.01
C ALA A 98 -2.25 9.76 9.32
N VAL A 99 -2.20 11.06 9.61
CA VAL A 99 -1.69 11.60 10.88
C VAL A 99 -2.52 11.09 12.06
N ALA A 100 -3.84 11.10 11.97
CA ALA A 100 -4.71 10.59 13.01
C ALA A 100 -4.52 9.09 13.25
N LEU A 101 -4.38 8.30 12.18
CA LEU A 101 -4.14 6.87 12.28
C LEU A 101 -2.73 6.56 12.80
N ALA A 102 -1.72 7.35 12.44
CA ALA A 102 -0.35 7.17 12.93
C ALA A 102 -0.20 7.36 14.46
N ALA A 103 -1.18 7.96 15.12
CA ALA A 103 -1.22 8.10 16.58
C ALA A 103 -1.74 6.83 17.30
N VAL A 104 -2.30 5.87 16.57
CA VAL A 104 -2.80 4.60 17.09
C VAL A 104 -1.61 3.64 17.36
N PRO A 105 -1.71 2.70 18.31
CA PRO A 105 -0.66 1.70 18.54
C PRO A 105 -0.27 0.95 17.27
N LEU A 106 1.03 0.75 17.08
CA LEU A 106 1.59 0.15 15.87
C LEU A 106 0.98 -1.22 15.52
N VAL A 107 0.68 -2.02 16.53
CA VAL A 107 0.06 -3.33 16.38
C VAL A 107 -1.33 -3.24 15.76
N GLU A 108 -2.11 -2.24 16.13
CA GLU A 108 -3.45 -2.02 15.59
C GLU A 108 -3.41 -1.54 14.13
N ILE A 109 -2.42 -0.70 13.79
CA ILE A 109 -2.20 -0.27 12.39
C ILE A 109 -1.83 -1.47 11.51
N LEU A 110 -0.91 -2.33 11.99
CA LEU A 110 -0.52 -3.54 11.28
C LEU A 110 -1.69 -4.52 11.10
N GLU A 111 -2.50 -4.71 12.12
CA GLU A 111 -3.68 -5.59 12.02
C GLU A 111 -4.65 -5.09 10.96
N ARG A 112 -4.95 -3.80 10.97
CA ARG A 112 -5.81 -3.17 9.97
C ARG A 112 -5.23 -3.31 8.54
N LEU A 113 -3.91 -3.24 8.38
CA LEU A 113 -3.27 -3.47 7.09
C LEU A 113 -3.41 -4.93 6.64
N ARG A 114 -3.28 -5.90 7.57
CA ARG A 114 -3.53 -7.33 7.29
C ARG A 114 -4.97 -7.58 6.84
N GLU A 115 -5.93 -6.95 7.50
CA GLU A 115 -7.35 -7.04 7.12
C GLU A 115 -7.59 -6.50 5.71
N ALA A 116 -7.03 -5.33 5.38
CA ALA A 116 -7.12 -4.76 4.03
C ALA A 116 -6.51 -5.70 2.99
N ARG A 117 -5.35 -6.27 3.28
CA ARG A 117 -4.66 -7.23 2.41
C ARG A 117 -5.45 -8.53 2.22
N ALA A 118 -6.02 -9.08 3.30
CA ALA A 118 -6.88 -10.27 3.23
C ALA A 118 -8.11 -10.02 2.33
N LYS A 119 -8.67 -8.82 2.40
CA LYS A 119 -9.78 -8.40 1.55
C LYS A 119 -9.38 -8.32 0.07
N GLU A 120 -8.19 -7.80 -0.23
CA GLU A 120 -7.66 -7.79 -1.61
C GLU A 120 -7.49 -9.20 -2.17
N PHE A 121 -6.97 -10.15 -1.39
CA PHE A 121 -6.88 -11.56 -1.78
C PHE A 121 -8.26 -12.16 -2.07
N ALA A 122 -9.25 -11.90 -1.23
CA ALA A 122 -10.62 -12.39 -1.43
C ALA A 122 -11.24 -11.80 -2.71
N LEU A 123 -11.06 -10.50 -2.95
CA LEU A 123 -11.51 -9.83 -4.17
C LEU A 123 -10.79 -10.38 -5.41
N ALA A 124 -9.48 -10.57 -5.33
CA ALA A 124 -8.67 -11.13 -6.42
C ALA A 124 -9.16 -12.53 -6.82
N ALA A 125 -9.54 -13.35 -5.85
CA ALA A 125 -10.07 -14.70 -6.09
C ALA A 125 -11.44 -14.70 -6.80
N SER A 126 -12.21 -13.62 -6.71
CA SER A 126 -13.54 -13.51 -7.32
C SER A 126 -13.53 -13.19 -8.81
N PHE A 127 -12.40 -12.71 -9.36
CA PHE A 127 -12.27 -12.41 -10.78
C PHE A 127 -12.06 -13.70 -11.60
N SER A 128 -12.77 -13.81 -12.74
CA SER A 128 -12.40 -14.81 -13.75
C SER A 128 -11.07 -14.46 -14.42
N ASP A 129 -10.45 -15.41 -15.13
CA ASP A 129 -9.20 -15.15 -15.84
C ASP A 129 -9.34 -14.04 -16.90
N SER A 130 -10.48 -13.99 -17.57
CA SER A 130 -10.77 -12.91 -18.51
C SER A 130 -10.94 -11.56 -17.82
N ALA A 131 -11.62 -11.52 -16.67
CA ALA A 131 -11.83 -10.29 -15.91
C ALA A 131 -10.56 -9.78 -15.24
N TRP A 132 -9.62 -10.67 -14.94
CA TRP A 132 -8.30 -10.33 -14.35
C TRP A 132 -7.51 -9.31 -15.18
N VAL A 133 -7.60 -9.43 -16.51
CA VAL A 133 -6.86 -8.61 -17.47
C VAL A 133 -7.73 -7.53 -18.16
N LEU A 134 -9.02 -7.49 -17.87
CA LEU A 134 -9.89 -6.47 -18.44
C LEU A 134 -9.76 -5.16 -17.69
N PRO A 135 -9.63 -4.04 -18.41
CA PRO A 135 -9.43 -2.75 -17.78
C PRO A 135 -10.70 -2.26 -17.08
N ALA A 136 -10.51 -1.57 -15.98
CA ALA A 136 -11.46 -0.57 -15.54
C ALA A 136 -11.59 0.52 -16.61
N THR A 137 -12.80 0.95 -16.88
CA THR A 137 -13.15 1.74 -18.07
C THR A 137 -12.62 3.17 -18.09
N LYS A 138 -11.87 3.63 -17.11
CA LYS A 138 -11.26 4.98 -17.12
C LYS A 138 -9.89 5.04 -16.46
N ALA A 139 -9.08 5.86 -17.08
CA ALA A 139 -7.84 6.38 -16.56
C ALA A 139 -8.03 7.00 -15.18
N TRP A 140 -7.17 6.61 -14.30
CA TRP A 140 -7.09 7.18 -12.99
C TRP A 140 -5.84 8.04 -12.88
N GLY A 141 -6.01 9.34 -12.76
CA GLY A 141 -4.91 10.26 -12.52
C GLY A 141 -4.98 10.73 -11.07
N GLY A 142 -4.09 10.27 -10.23
CA GLY A 142 -3.97 10.65 -8.83
C GLY A 142 -3.35 9.54 -7.99
N PHE A 143 -2.69 9.86 -6.89
CA PHE A 143 -2.08 8.92 -5.97
C PHE A 143 -1.11 7.89 -6.60
N GLY A 144 -0.30 8.32 -7.59
CA GLY A 144 0.69 7.46 -8.24
C GLY A 144 0.15 6.53 -9.33
N TYR A 145 -1.16 6.56 -9.61
CA TYR A 145 -1.73 5.90 -10.78
C TYR A 145 -1.68 6.87 -11.96
N GLY A 146 -0.80 6.60 -12.91
CA GLY A 146 -0.75 7.34 -14.16
C GLY A 146 -2.04 7.21 -14.97
N PRO A 147 -2.27 8.09 -15.97
CA PRO A 147 -3.40 7.95 -16.86
C PRO A 147 -3.31 6.61 -17.61
N GLY A 148 -4.40 5.90 -17.70
CA GLY A 148 -4.45 4.62 -18.41
C GLY A 148 -5.60 3.73 -17.97
N LEU A 149 -5.72 2.59 -18.63
CA LEU A 149 -6.68 1.56 -18.27
C LEU A 149 -6.02 0.62 -17.26
N TRP A 150 -6.64 0.44 -16.12
CA TRP A 150 -6.11 -0.40 -15.04
C TRP A 150 -6.97 -1.64 -14.87
N SER A 151 -6.37 -2.80 -15.11
CA SER A 151 -6.97 -4.10 -14.80
C SER A 151 -6.83 -4.43 -13.31
N PRO A 152 -7.61 -5.39 -12.78
CA PRO A 152 -7.38 -5.92 -11.43
C PRO A 152 -5.92 -6.34 -11.19
N ALA A 153 -5.32 -7.02 -12.16
CA ALA A 153 -3.91 -7.40 -12.13
C ALA A 153 -2.98 -6.21 -11.87
N ARG A 154 -3.18 -5.12 -12.60
CA ARG A 154 -2.34 -3.93 -12.50
C ARG A 154 -2.60 -3.13 -11.21
N VAL A 155 -3.84 -3.09 -10.74
CA VAL A 155 -4.20 -2.47 -9.45
C VAL A 155 -3.44 -3.16 -8.33
N LEU A 156 -3.49 -4.49 -8.27
CA LEU A 156 -2.79 -5.27 -7.25
C LEU A 156 -1.26 -5.24 -7.39
N ALA A 157 -0.76 -5.18 -8.64
CA ALA A 157 0.67 -4.99 -8.86
C ALA A 157 1.17 -3.64 -8.29
N LYS A 158 0.38 -2.58 -8.40
CA LYS A 158 0.71 -1.29 -7.77
C LYS A 158 0.62 -1.37 -6.25
N SER A 159 -0.32 -2.13 -5.68
CA SER A 159 -0.44 -2.35 -4.25
C SER A 159 0.84 -2.96 -3.67
N PHE A 160 1.33 -4.09 -4.19
CA PHE A 160 2.56 -4.68 -3.66
C PHE A 160 3.79 -3.79 -3.88
N GLN A 161 3.89 -3.09 -5.01
CA GLN A 161 4.98 -2.15 -5.27
C GLN A 161 5.00 -1.02 -4.23
N HIS A 162 3.84 -0.44 -3.92
CA HIS A 162 3.70 0.61 -2.91
C HIS A 162 4.05 0.11 -1.50
N THR A 163 3.66 -1.12 -1.17
CA THR A 163 4.06 -1.76 0.09
C THR A 163 5.58 -1.90 0.21
N TRP A 164 6.28 -2.26 -0.86
CA TRP A 164 7.74 -2.31 -0.88
C TRP A 164 8.40 -0.94 -0.72
N GLU A 165 7.85 0.11 -1.33
CA GLU A 165 8.35 1.48 -1.20
C GLU A 165 8.35 1.89 0.28
N HIS A 166 7.24 1.69 0.98
CA HIS A 166 7.13 1.99 2.41
C HIS A 166 7.92 1.02 3.31
N GLY A 167 7.99 -0.25 2.96
CA GLY A 167 8.85 -1.21 3.64
C GLY A 167 10.32 -0.81 3.61
N ASN A 168 10.80 -0.31 2.49
CA ASN A 168 12.16 0.24 2.36
C ASN A 168 12.36 1.52 3.19
N ALA A 169 11.35 2.40 3.26
CA ALA A 169 11.41 3.59 4.11
C ALA A 169 11.51 3.21 5.60
N ILE A 170 10.71 2.23 6.05
CA ILE A 170 10.75 1.71 7.42
C ILE A 170 12.09 1.03 7.72
N LEU A 171 12.62 0.25 6.78
CA LEU A 171 13.92 -0.40 6.94
C LEU A 171 15.05 0.63 7.12
N ARG A 172 14.99 1.77 6.42
CA ARG A 172 15.94 2.88 6.64
C ARG A 172 15.85 3.41 8.07
N VAL A 173 14.65 3.61 8.62
CA VAL A 173 14.51 4.00 10.03
C VAL A 173 15.21 2.99 10.94
N ALA A 174 14.97 1.70 10.73
CA ALA A 174 15.60 0.64 11.53
C ALA A 174 17.13 0.60 11.41
N LEU A 175 17.68 0.88 10.21
CA LEU A 175 19.13 0.85 9.96
C LEU A 175 19.87 2.07 10.52
N PHE A 176 19.22 3.24 10.51
CA PHE A 176 19.84 4.52 10.88
C PHE A 176 19.40 5.02 12.26
N ALA A 177 18.45 4.35 12.91
CA ALA A 177 18.16 4.62 14.31
C ALA A 177 19.46 4.49 15.14
N PRO A 178 19.85 5.50 15.94
CA PRO A 178 21.00 5.36 16.83
C PRO A 178 20.73 4.15 17.72
N ARG A 179 21.58 3.14 17.60
CA ARG A 179 21.64 2.09 18.60
C ARG A 179 22.29 2.75 19.82
N GLU A 180 21.53 3.04 20.84
CA GLU A 180 22.12 3.24 22.15
C GLU A 180 22.90 1.95 22.42
N LEU A 181 24.22 2.07 22.33
CA LEU A 181 25.08 1.00 22.79
C LEU A 181 24.63 0.75 24.21
N ALA A 182 24.10 -0.42 24.49
CA ALA A 182 23.87 -0.85 25.85
C ALA A 182 25.20 -0.72 26.55
N GLU A 183 25.36 0.35 27.32
CA GLU A 183 26.47 0.47 28.26
C GLU A 183 26.29 -0.65 29.26
N GLY A 184 27.07 -1.72 29.02
CA GLY A 184 27.15 -2.88 29.89
C GLY A 184 27.94 -2.57 31.17
#